data_d0888a056aa11248082d6cff9ab8e244
#
_entry.id   d0888a056aa11248082d6cff9ab8e244
#
_cell.length_a   1.000
_cell.length_b   1.000
_cell.length_c   1.000
_cell.angle_alpha   90.00
_cell.angle_beta   90.00
_cell.angle_gamma   90.00
#
_symmetry.space_group_name_H-M   'P 1'
#
loop_
_entity.id
_entity.type
_entity.pdbx_description
1 polymer ?
#
loop_
_entity_poly.entity_id
_entity_poly.type
_entity_poly.pdbx_seq_one_letter_code
_entity_poly.pdbx_strand_id
1 'polypeptide(L)'
;MARTDWYKDMVFYQIWPRSFCDGNGDGVGDLWGVLQKLDYVKSLGVTGIWFSPLYPSPNADFGYDVSDYRAIDPAYGDLGVFDQVVAAAHERDLKVVMDLVINHTSSEHEWFRQALADADSPYHDYYFFRRGSVDRKGRRVPPNNWDSLLGGSAWEYVEALDEYYLHTFDKAQPDLNLDNPAVRGEVEDVMRFWLDRGVDGFREDVITFVSKPQGLPSDVLGLPGSRGLRLYNCGPRLRSYLMQFRRDVLDSHDCMVVGEAPMLGARKALALTAARRGERPLDLVIGFDHMQADCMYTEYLPRPFSLRKLKRAYAQWQDALGESG
;
A
#
# COMPACT_ATOMS: atom_id res chain seq x y z
N MET A 1 -20.67 -13.92 7.75
CA MET A 1 -21.58 -12.93 8.39
C MET A 1 -21.98 -11.90 7.35
N ALA A 2 -23.16 -11.25 7.47
CA ALA A 2 -23.44 -10.12 6.60
C ALA A 2 -22.50 -8.98 6.99
N ARG A 3 -21.80 -8.38 6.01
CA ARG A 3 -20.96 -7.20 6.24
C ARG A 3 -21.84 -6.03 6.68
N THR A 4 -21.39 -5.32 7.69
CA THR A 4 -22.01 -4.09 8.14
C THR A 4 -21.22 -2.89 7.57
N ASP A 5 -21.90 -1.77 7.32
CA ASP A 5 -21.23 -0.54 6.84
C ASP A 5 -20.69 0.30 8.02
N TRP A 6 -20.20 -0.38 9.07
CA TRP A 6 -19.74 0.25 10.33
C TRP A 6 -18.68 1.34 10.12
N TYR A 7 -17.86 1.21 9.08
CA TYR A 7 -16.79 2.16 8.77
C TYR A 7 -17.29 3.55 8.33
N LYS A 8 -18.57 3.68 7.94
CA LYS A 8 -19.15 4.98 7.49
C LYS A 8 -19.24 6.01 8.62
N ASP A 9 -19.38 5.57 9.85
CA ASP A 9 -19.50 6.43 11.04
C ASP A 9 -18.19 6.47 11.84
N MET A 10 -17.07 5.97 11.28
CA MET A 10 -15.82 5.85 11.99
C MET A 10 -14.96 7.11 11.91
N VAL A 11 -14.24 7.36 13.00
CA VAL A 11 -13.12 8.29 13.08
C VAL A 11 -11.89 7.51 13.47
N PHE A 12 -10.90 7.45 12.58
CA PHE A 12 -9.66 6.73 12.81
C PHE A 12 -8.56 7.64 13.34
N TYR A 13 -7.80 7.13 14.32
CA TYR A 13 -6.54 7.71 14.77
C TYR A 13 -5.39 6.86 14.21
N GLN A 14 -4.54 7.47 13.38
CA GLN A 14 -3.35 6.80 12.87
C GLN A 14 -2.27 6.76 13.94
N ILE A 15 -1.70 5.59 14.18
CA ILE A 15 -0.55 5.38 15.05
C ILE A 15 0.63 4.87 14.22
N TRP A 16 1.71 5.66 14.21
CA TRP A 16 3.02 5.14 13.87
C TRP A 16 3.71 4.74 15.18
N PRO A 17 3.85 3.43 15.47
CA PRO A 17 4.29 2.97 16.79
C PRO A 17 5.61 3.59 17.20
N ARG A 18 6.59 3.64 16.29
CA ARG A 18 7.93 4.18 16.52
C ARG A 18 7.97 5.54 17.22
N SER A 19 7.00 6.42 16.96
CA SER A 19 6.96 7.78 17.51
C SER A 19 5.83 8.03 18.51
N PHE A 20 4.99 7.02 18.80
CA PHE A 20 3.78 7.24 19.58
C PHE A 20 4.02 7.20 21.09
N CYS A 21 4.51 6.10 21.62
CA CYS A 21 4.80 5.93 23.04
C CYS A 21 5.78 4.77 23.24
N ASP A 22 6.87 5.05 23.93
CA ASP A 22 7.85 4.06 24.37
C ASP A 22 7.32 3.39 25.65
N GLY A 23 6.98 2.11 25.55
CA GLY A 23 6.44 1.33 26.65
C GLY A 23 7.47 0.51 27.40
N ASN A 24 8.61 0.21 26.76
CA ASN A 24 9.69 -0.61 27.32
C ASN A 24 10.89 0.22 27.83
N GLY A 25 10.97 1.50 27.47
CA GLY A 25 12.00 2.44 27.95
C GLY A 25 13.29 2.45 27.14
N ASP A 26 13.27 2.00 25.87
CA ASP A 26 14.45 1.93 25.02
C ASP A 26 14.64 3.18 24.11
N GLY A 27 13.69 4.11 24.16
CA GLY A 27 13.70 5.35 23.37
C GLY A 27 12.95 5.25 22.05
N VAL A 28 12.36 4.10 21.72
CA VAL A 28 11.53 3.86 20.53
C VAL A 28 10.11 3.52 20.98
N GLY A 29 9.11 4.10 20.33
CA GLY A 29 7.72 3.74 20.59
C GLY A 29 7.39 2.32 20.13
N ASP A 30 6.51 1.65 20.85
CA ASP A 30 6.21 0.24 20.68
C ASP A 30 4.74 -0.12 20.98
N LEU A 31 4.36 -1.39 20.84
CA LEU A 31 3.02 -1.88 21.13
C LEU A 31 2.67 -1.89 22.62
N TRP A 32 3.64 -2.01 23.52
CA TRP A 32 3.40 -1.86 24.95
C TRP A 32 3.01 -0.41 25.29
N GLY A 33 3.67 0.56 24.65
CA GLY A 33 3.31 1.98 24.76
C GLY A 33 1.91 2.26 24.18
N VAL A 34 1.56 1.62 23.05
CA VAL A 34 0.19 1.70 22.51
C VAL A 34 -0.81 1.15 23.51
N LEU A 35 -0.57 -0.05 24.07
CA LEU A 35 -1.45 -0.67 25.06
C LEU A 35 -1.69 0.24 26.27
N GLN A 36 -0.65 0.89 26.77
CA GLN A 36 -0.73 1.85 27.89
C GLN A 36 -1.55 3.10 27.55
N LYS A 37 -1.67 3.46 26.25
CA LYS A 37 -2.31 4.70 25.80
C LYS A 37 -3.69 4.51 25.16
N LEU A 38 -4.26 3.31 25.14
CA LEU A 38 -5.57 3.07 24.52
C LEU A 38 -6.69 3.91 25.16
N ASP A 39 -6.66 4.13 26.47
CA ASP A 39 -7.64 4.99 27.16
C ASP A 39 -7.52 6.46 26.70
N TYR A 40 -6.29 6.93 26.49
CA TYR A 40 -6.06 8.26 25.92
C TYR A 40 -6.62 8.32 24.50
N VAL A 41 -6.32 7.35 23.64
CA VAL A 41 -6.85 7.32 22.27
C VAL A 41 -8.39 7.31 22.27
N LYS A 42 -9.02 6.48 23.10
CA LYS A 42 -10.47 6.45 23.26
C LYS A 42 -11.03 7.79 23.75
N SER A 43 -10.33 8.48 24.64
CA SER A 43 -10.79 9.78 25.18
C SER A 43 -10.84 10.90 24.13
N LEU A 44 -10.16 10.72 22.99
CA LEU A 44 -10.23 11.65 21.87
C LEU A 44 -11.55 11.56 21.07
N GLY A 45 -12.41 10.61 21.41
CA GLY A 45 -13.68 10.38 20.71
C GLY A 45 -13.55 9.60 19.39
N VAL A 46 -12.38 9.03 19.12
CA VAL A 46 -12.18 8.16 17.94
C VAL A 46 -12.80 6.79 18.17
N THR A 47 -13.08 6.11 17.08
CA THR A 47 -13.76 4.81 17.09
C THR A 47 -12.91 3.71 16.45
N GLY A 48 -11.74 4.05 15.96
CA GLY A 48 -10.78 3.08 15.43
C GLY A 48 -9.35 3.60 15.40
N ILE A 49 -8.43 2.65 15.32
CA ILE A 49 -7.00 2.87 15.18
C ILE A 49 -6.56 2.32 13.84
N TRP A 50 -5.74 3.06 13.13
CA TRP A 50 -5.00 2.58 11.98
C TRP A 50 -3.50 2.59 12.31
N PHE A 51 -2.87 1.42 12.25
CA PHE A 51 -1.43 1.29 12.41
C PHE A 51 -0.71 1.48 11.07
N SER A 52 0.29 2.37 11.03
CA SER A 52 1.34 2.32 10.03
C SER A 52 2.07 0.97 10.11
N PRO A 53 2.82 0.53 9.09
CA PRO A 53 3.34 -0.84 9.06
C PRO A 53 4.03 -1.27 10.35
N LEU A 54 3.62 -2.45 10.84
CA LEU A 54 4.14 -3.10 12.05
C LEU A 54 5.11 -4.24 11.71
N TYR A 55 5.25 -4.56 10.44
CA TYR A 55 6.00 -5.70 9.93
C TYR A 55 7.51 -5.52 10.12
N PRO A 56 8.28 -6.62 10.22
CA PRO A 56 9.73 -6.57 10.10
C PRO A 56 10.15 -5.85 8.82
N SER A 57 11.06 -4.89 8.97
CA SER A 57 11.53 -4.04 7.88
C SER A 57 12.97 -3.63 8.11
N PRO A 58 13.84 -3.63 7.09
CA PRO A 58 15.15 -2.98 7.15
C PRO A 58 15.07 -1.45 7.31
N ASN A 59 13.87 -0.87 7.22
CA ASN A 59 13.60 0.56 7.34
C ASN A 59 14.25 1.43 6.25
N ALA A 60 14.39 0.90 5.03
CA ALA A 60 14.76 1.71 3.87
C ALA A 60 13.66 2.75 3.57
N ASP A 61 12.40 2.38 3.85
CA ASP A 61 11.22 3.25 3.74
C ASP A 61 10.34 3.16 5.01
N PHE A 62 10.96 3.23 6.17
CA PHE A 62 10.30 3.38 7.49
C PHE A 62 9.14 2.40 7.75
N GLY A 63 9.30 1.14 7.33
CA GLY A 63 8.33 0.07 7.54
C GLY A 63 7.58 -0.36 6.28
N TYR A 64 7.58 0.46 5.21
CA TYR A 64 6.93 0.10 3.94
C TYR A 64 7.76 -0.89 3.09
N ASP A 65 9.03 -1.10 3.39
CA ASP A 65 9.87 -2.17 2.84
C ASP A 65 9.72 -3.44 3.69
N VAL A 66 8.61 -4.17 3.52
CA VAL A 66 8.22 -5.32 4.35
C VAL A 66 9.06 -6.54 4.03
N SER A 67 9.73 -7.12 5.05
CA SER A 67 10.54 -8.34 4.92
C SER A 67 9.84 -9.62 5.40
N ASP A 68 8.79 -9.52 6.21
CA ASP A 68 7.91 -10.63 6.62
C ASP A 68 6.51 -10.10 6.94
N TYR A 69 5.50 -10.59 6.22
CA TYR A 69 4.10 -10.16 6.40
C TYR A 69 3.39 -10.83 7.58
N ARG A 70 3.96 -11.85 8.20
CA ARG A 70 3.30 -12.65 9.25
C ARG A 70 3.96 -12.51 10.62
N ALA A 71 4.76 -11.46 10.79
CA ALA A 71 5.43 -11.13 12.05
C ALA A 71 5.26 -9.65 12.40
N ILE A 72 5.54 -9.32 13.66
CA ILE A 72 5.69 -7.94 14.14
C ILE A 72 7.18 -7.64 14.22
N ASP A 73 7.58 -6.43 13.81
CA ASP A 73 8.97 -5.96 13.95
C ASP A 73 9.39 -6.06 15.41
N PRO A 74 10.54 -6.72 15.73
CA PRO A 74 11.01 -6.86 17.10
C PRO A 74 11.19 -5.53 17.85
N ALA A 75 11.40 -4.42 17.14
CA ALA A 75 11.44 -3.09 17.74
C ALA A 75 10.09 -2.64 18.29
N TYR A 76 8.99 -3.20 17.80
CA TYR A 76 7.63 -2.87 18.26
C TYR A 76 7.03 -3.93 19.19
N GLY A 77 7.63 -5.11 19.27
CA GLY A 77 7.14 -6.21 20.08
C GLY A 77 7.05 -7.53 19.33
N ASP A 78 6.00 -8.29 19.62
CA ASP A 78 5.72 -9.59 19.01
C ASP A 78 4.22 -9.78 18.77
N LEU A 79 3.85 -10.92 18.19
CA LEU A 79 2.45 -11.28 17.96
C LEU A 79 1.63 -11.37 19.26
N GLY A 80 2.27 -11.74 20.37
CA GLY A 80 1.57 -11.86 21.67
C GLY A 80 1.15 -10.51 22.23
N VAL A 81 2.00 -9.48 22.15
CA VAL A 81 1.61 -8.13 22.57
C VAL A 81 0.65 -7.49 21.54
N PHE A 82 0.79 -7.80 20.26
CA PHE A 82 -0.17 -7.36 19.25
C PHE A 82 -1.58 -7.90 19.54
N ASP A 83 -1.72 -9.19 19.82
CA ASP A 83 -3.00 -9.80 20.18
C ASP A 83 -3.62 -9.14 21.43
N GLN A 84 -2.79 -8.76 22.42
CA GLN A 84 -3.25 -7.99 23.60
C GLN A 84 -3.74 -6.59 23.23
N VAL A 85 -3.05 -5.90 22.31
CA VAL A 85 -3.47 -4.56 21.84
C VAL A 85 -4.81 -4.66 21.12
N VAL A 86 -5.00 -5.65 20.24
CA VAL A 86 -6.27 -5.86 19.52
C VAL A 86 -7.40 -6.15 20.51
N ALA A 87 -7.21 -7.08 21.45
CA ALA A 87 -8.22 -7.40 22.46
C ALA A 87 -8.58 -6.19 23.31
N ALA A 88 -7.57 -5.46 23.81
CA ALA A 88 -7.80 -4.26 24.63
C ALA A 88 -8.44 -3.09 23.85
N ALA A 89 -8.18 -2.97 22.57
CA ALA A 89 -8.84 -2.01 21.69
C ALA A 89 -10.33 -2.36 21.55
N HIS A 90 -10.65 -3.64 21.27
CA HIS A 90 -12.03 -4.12 21.16
C HIS A 90 -12.83 -3.96 22.47
N GLU A 91 -12.21 -4.20 23.64
CA GLU A 91 -12.84 -3.94 24.96
C GLU A 91 -13.26 -2.47 25.13
N ARG A 92 -12.66 -1.56 24.36
CA ARG A 92 -12.95 -0.12 24.33
C ARG A 92 -13.82 0.31 23.16
N ASP A 93 -14.41 -0.62 22.43
CA ASP A 93 -15.12 -0.35 21.17
C ASP A 93 -14.25 0.46 20.18
N LEU A 94 -12.97 0.11 20.06
CA LEU A 94 -12.07 0.62 19.03
C LEU A 94 -11.81 -0.46 17.98
N LYS A 95 -12.04 -0.15 16.74
CA LYS A 95 -11.67 -1.00 15.60
C LYS A 95 -10.18 -0.89 15.32
N VAL A 96 -9.57 -1.96 14.82
CA VAL A 96 -8.14 -2.02 14.49
C VAL A 96 -7.95 -2.27 13.00
N VAL A 97 -7.28 -1.33 12.32
CA VAL A 97 -6.94 -1.41 10.90
C VAL A 97 -5.42 -1.44 10.76
N MET A 98 -4.92 -2.35 9.94
CA MET A 98 -3.50 -2.46 9.63
C MET A 98 -3.19 -1.93 8.23
N ASP A 99 -1.96 -1.45 8.06
CA ASP A 99 -1.42 -1.17 6.74
C ASP A 99 -1.13 -2.49 6.00
N LEU A 100 -1.47 -2.58 4.73
CA LEU A 100 -1.22 -3.72 3.86
C LEU A 100 -0.45 -3.25 2.62
N VAL A 101 0.85 -3.53 2.60
CA VAL A 101 1.76 -3.12 1.54
C VAL A 101 1.92 -4.27 0.55
N ILE A 102 1.24 -4.22 -0.60
CA ILE A 102 1.22 -5.31 -1.59
C ILE A 102 1.65 -4.90 -2.99
N ASN A 103 2.10 -3.65 -3.16
CA ASN A 103 2.72 -3.23 -4.42
C ASN A 103 4.15 -3.78 -4.54
N HIS A 104 4.86 -3.92 -3.45
CA HIS A 104 6.28 -4.33 -3.37
C HIS A 104 6.57 -5.03 -2.04
N THR A 105 7.71 -5.65 -1.95
CA THR A 105 8.30 -6.15 -0.69
C THR A 105 9.61 -5.42 -0.41
N SER A 106 10.22 -5.70 0.75
CA SER A 106 11.65 -5.42 0.93
C SER A 106 12.50 -6.29 -0.01
N SER A 107 13.66 -5.78 -0.41
CA SER A 107 14.71 -6.61 -1.02
C SER A 107 15.26 -7.69 -0.08
N GLU A 108 15.00 -7.57 1.22
CA GLU A 108 15.33 -8.55 2.25
C GLU A 108 14.24 -9.62 2.44
N HIS A 109 13.09 -9.49 1.80
CA HIS A 109 12.02 -10.49 1.85
C HIS A 109 12.51 -11.82 1.28
N GLU A 110 12.17 -12.94 1.94
CA GLU A 110 12.63 -14.26 1.53
C GLU A 110 12.28 -14.60 0.08
N TRP A 111 11.11 -14.21 -0.40
CA TRP A 111 10.71 -14.40 -1.79
C TRP A 111 11.68 -13.71 -2.77
N PHE A 112 12.08 -12.47 -2.47
CA PHE A 112 12.98 -11.74 -3.36
C PHE A 112 14.41 -12.28 -3.29
N ARG A 113 14.88 -12.68 -2.11
CA ARG A 113 16.21 -13.31 -1.94
C ARG A 113 16.32 -14.60 -2.75
N GLN A 114 15.28 -15.43 -2.73
CA GLN A 114 15.22 -16.64 -3.54
C GLN A 114 15.09 -16.34 -5.04
N ALA A 115 14.32 -15.31 -5.42
CA ALA A 115 14.20 -14.86 -6.80
C ALA A 115 15.54 -14.35 -7.37
N LEU A 116 16.39 -13.70 -6.54
CA LEU A 116 17.72 -13.25 -6.93
C LEU A 116 18.74 -14.38 -7.01
N ALA A 117 18.58 -15.42 -6.20
CA ALA A 117 19.55 -16.50 -6.11
C ALA A 117 19.47 -17.46 -7.31
N ASP A 118 18.29 -17.62 -7.90
CA ASP A 118 18.05 -18.58 -8.98
C ASP A 118 16.90 -18.12 -9.88
N ALA A 119 17.19 -17.96 -11.18
CA ALA A 119 16.17 -17.62 -12.19
C ALA A 119 15.11 -18.72 -12.39
N ASP A 120 15.42 -19.96 -12.04
CA ASP A 120 14.47 -21.08 -12.09
C ASP A 120 13.66 -21.22 -10.78
N SER A 121 13.90 -20.37 -9.78
CA SER A 121 13.12 -20.32 -8.55
C SER A 121 11.64 -20.01 -8.85
N PRO A 122 10.68 -20.68 -8.18
CA PRO A 122 9.26 -20.33 -8.30
C PRO A 122 8.97 -18.89 -7.88
N TYR A 123 9.85 -18.27 -7.08
CA TYR A 123 9.73 -16.88 -6.64
C TYR A 123 10.23 -15.87 -7.66
N HIS A 124 10.93 -16.29 -8.73
CA HIS A 124 11.39 -15.37 -9.77
C HIS A 124 10.22 -14.64 -10.43
N ASP A 125 9.14 -15.36 -10.76
CA ASP A 125 7.92 -14.81 -11.32
C ASP A 125 7.02 -14.05 -10.30
N TYR A 126 7.43 -14.00 -9.02
CA TYR A 126 6.76 -13.15 -8.02
C TYR A 126 7.05 -11.67 -8.24
N TYR A 127 8.11 -11.37 -8.99
CA TYR A 127 8.57 -10.02 -9.31
C TYR A 127 8.67 -9.82 -10.83
N PHE A 128 8.86 -8.58 -11.26
CA PHE A 128 9.05 -8.27 -12.67
C PHE A 128 10.54 -8.27 -13.01
N PHE A 129 11.08 -9.39 -13.46
CA PHE A 129 12.40 -9.48 -14.05
C PHE A 129 12.32 -9.40 -15.57
N ARG A 130 13.23 -8.62 -16.20
CA ARG A 130 13.30 -8.48 -17.65
C ARG A 130 14.73 -8.23 -18.11
N ARG A 131 15.07 -8.80 -19.21
CA ARG A 131 16.32 -8.45 -19.89
C ARG A 131 16.22 -7.06 -20.47
N GLY A 132 17.31 -6.30 -20.34
CA GLY A 132 17.48 -5.03 -21.02
C GLY A 132 18.02 -5.19 -22.44
N SER A 133 18.60 -4.13 -22.95
CA SER A 133 19.30 -4.11 -24.24
C SER A 133 20.67 -3.43 -24.07
N VAL A 134 21.46 -3.42 -25.17
CA VAL A 134 22.73 -2.70 -25.21
C VAL A 134 22.65 -1.65 -26.32
N ASP A 135 22.98 -0.40 -26.03
CA ASP A 135 22.99 0.67 -27.00
C ASP A 135 24.19 0.59 -27.95
N ARG A 136 24.22 1.45 -28.98
CA ARG A 136 25.30 1.49 -29.99
C ARG A 136 26.68 1.83 -29.40
N LYS A 137 26.73 2.30 -28.15
CA LYS A 137 27.97 2.63 -27.42
C LYS A 137 28.37 1.54 -26.42
N GLY A 138 27.67 0.39 -26.43
CA GLY A 138 27.94 -0.71 -25.51
C GLY A 138 27.40 -0.51 -24.10
N ARG A 139 26.55 0.49 -23.85
CA ARG A 139 25.96 0.75 -22.54
C ARG A 139 24.68 -0.07 -22.36
N ARG A 140 24.51 -0.65 -21.17
CA ARG A 140 23.27 -1.33 -20.77
C ARG A 140 22.10 -0.34 -20.72
N VAL A 141 20.96 -0.76 -21.24
CA VAL A 141 19.72 0.01 -21.30
C VAL A 141 18.61 -0.81 -20.64
N PRO A 142 17.90 -0.25 -19.67
CA PRO A 142 16.77 -0.91 -19.03
C PRO A 142 15.67 -1.34 -20.03
N PRO A 143 14.77 -2.27 -19.64
CA PRO A 143 13.70 -2.78 -20.50
C PRO A 143 12.77 -1.71 -21.08
N ASN A 144 12.52 -0.66 -20.30
CA ASN A 144 11.72 0.50 -20.72
C ASN A 144 12.25 1.78 -20.05
N ASN A 145 11.55 2.89 -20.26
CA ASN A 145 11.97 4.21 -19.80
C ASN A 145 11.27 4.67 -18.50
N TRP A 146 10.73 3.76 -17.70
CA TRP A 146 10.02 4.15 -16.49
C TRP A 146 10.98 4.74 -15.45
N ASP A 147 10.45 5.76 -14.76
CA ASP A 147 11.16 6.41 -13.64
C ASP A 147 10.63 5.86 -12.30
N SER A 148 11.51 5.72 -11.34
CA SER A 148 11.14 5.54 -9.94
C SER A 148 10.52 6.84 -9.41
N LEU A 149 9.53 6.73 -8.54
CA LEU A 149 8.90 7.87 -7.86
C LEU A 149 9.87 8.57 -6.89
N LEU A 150 10.91 7.87 -6.44
CA LEU A 150 11.98 8.42 -5.61
C LEU A 150 13.17 8.92 -6.45
N GLY A 151 13.05 8.89 -7.77
CA GLY A 151 14.04 9.40 -8.73
C GLY A 151 14.90 8.30 -9.36
N GLY A 152 15.41 8.60 -10.55
CA GLY A 152 16.19 7.65 -11.33
C GLY A 152 15.35 6.66 -12.13
N SER A 153 15.97 5.58 -12.60
CA SER A 153 15.30 4.49 -13.32
C SER A 153 14.46 3.66 -12.36
N ALA A 154 13.31 3.17 -12.81
CA ALA A 154 12.51 2.16 -12.09
C ALA A 154 13.06 0.73 -12.25
N TRP A 155 14.25 0.57 -12.82
CA TRP A 155 14.85 -0.72 -13.09
C TRP A 155 16.27 -0.79 -12.52
N GLU A 156 16.54 -1.80 -11.70
CA GLU A 156 17.87 -2.11 -11.15
C GLU A 156 18.43 -3.37 -11.81
N TYR A 157 19.69 -3.31 -12.24
CA TYR A 157 20.35 -4.41 -12.93
C TYR A 157 20.95 -5.43 -11.95
N VAL A 158 20.68 -6.71 -12.21
CA VAL A 158 21.24 -7.84 -11.46
C VAL A 158 22.24 -8.58 -12.35
N GLU A 159 23.54 -8.41 -12.09
CA GLU A 159 24.61 -8.96 -12.92
C GLU A 159 24.56 -10.50 -12.99
N ALA A 160 24.25 -11.16 -11.87
CA ALA A 160 24.21 -12.63 -11.79
C ALA A 160 23.13 -13.25 -12.69
N LEU A 161 22.02 -12.53 -12.94
CA LEU A 161 20.90 -13.00 -13.76
C LEU A 161 20.92 -12.43 -15.19
N ASP A 162 21.77 -11.43 -15.47
CA ASP A 162 21.73 -10.60 -16.68
C ASP A 162 20.33 -10.01 -16.96
N GLU A 163 19.64 -9.64 -15.90
CA GLU A 163 18.30 -9.10 -15.93
C GLU A 163 18.17 -7.84 -15.06
N TYR A 164 17.09 -7.12 -15.23
CA TYR A 164 16.66 -6.01 -14.37
C TYR A 164 15.41 -6.41 -13.62
N TYR A 165 15.28 -6.00 -12.35
CA TYR A 165 14.00 -6.03 -11.65
C TYR A 165 13.36 -4.64 -11.60
N LEU A 166 12.01 -4.63 -11.58
CA LEU A 166 11.23 -3.41 -11.47
C LEU A 166 11.10 -2.97 -10.00
N HIS A 167 11.28 -1.66 -9.77
CA HIS A 167 10.96 -1.00 -8.50
C HIS A 167 10.34 0.37 -8.78
N THR A 168 9.07 0.56 -8.50
CA THR A 168 8.41 1.85 -8.71
C THR A 168 8.76 2.87 -7.62
N PHE A 169 9.27 2.41 -6.49
CA PHE A 169 9.80 3.20 -5.37
C PHE A 169 11.31 3.01 -5.22
N ASP A 170 11.82 2.80 -4.01
CA ASP A 170 13.25 2.57 -3.79
C ASP A 170 13.70 1.24 -4.42
N LYS A 171 14.98 1.15 -4.78
CA LYS A 171 15.56 -0.12 -5.24
C LYS A 171 15.51 -1.23 -4.20
N ALA A 172 15.38 -0.87 -2.92
CA ALA A 172 15.13 -1.81 -1.84
C ALA A 172 13.68 -2.29 -1.77
N GLN A 173 12.80 -1.84 -2.70
CA GLN A 173 11.37 -2.16 -2.75
C GLN A 173 10.98 -2.76 -4.12
N PRO A 174 11.40 -4.00 -4.44
CA PRO A 174 11.05 -4.67 -5.69
C PRO A 174 9.55 -4.87 -5.82
N ASP A 175 8.98 -4.51 -6.98
CA ASP A 175 7.55 -4.58 -7.26
C ASP A 175 7.06 -6.03 -7.42
N LEU A 176 6.00 -6.37 -6.69
CA LEU A 176 5.31 -7.65 -6.79
C LEU A 176 4.53 -7.78 -8.10
N ASN A 177 4.60 -8.95 -8.70
CA ASN A 177 3.87 -9.30 -9.91
C ASN A 177 2.49 -9.88 -9.59
N LEU A 178 1.49 -9.05 -9.36
CA LEU A 178 0.12 -9.51 -9.11
C LEU A 178 -0.56 -10.16 -10.32
N ASP A 179 0.07 -10.18 -11.50
CA ASP A 179 -0.40 -11.01 -12.62
C ASP A 179 -0.23 -12.50 -12.31
N ASN A 180 0.77 -12.84 -11.50
CA ASN A 180 0.97 -14.20 -11.03
C ASN A 180 -0.10 -14.57 -9.98
N PRO A 181 -0.90 -15.62 -10.22
CA PRO A 181 -1.94 -16.04 -9.26
C PRO A 181 -1.36 -16.53 -7.93
N ALA A 182 -0.13 -17.04 -7.91
CA ALA A 182 0.53 -17.45 -6.66
C ALA A 182 0.79 -16.24 -5.75
N VAL A 183 1.22 -15.10 -6.30
CA VAL A 183 1.39 -13.86 -5.54
C VAL A 183 0.06 -13.38 -4.94
N ARG A 184 -1.03 -13.43 -5.72
CA ARG A 184 -2.35 -13.07 -5.18
C ARG A 184 -2.80 -14.02 -4.08
N GLY A 185 -2.51 -15.34 -4.22
CA GLY A 185 -2.75 -16.32 -3.17
C GLY A 185 -2.01 -16.01 -1.86
N GLU A 186 -0.73 -15.63 -1.95
CA GLU A 186 0.04 -15.18 -0.77
C GLU A 186 -0.57 -13.93 -0.11
N VAL A 187 -1.01 -12.96 -0.92
CA VAL A 187 -1.70 -11.76 -0.40
C VAL A 187 -2.98 -12.14 0.33
N GLU A 188 -3.78 -13.05 -0.24
CA GLU A 188 -5.00 -13.56 0.40
C GLU A 188 -4.70 -14.26 1.72
N ASP A 189 -3.62 -15.05 1.79
CA ASP A 189 -3.21 -15.73 3.02
C ASP A 189 -2.68 -14.76 4.08
N VAL A 190 -2.02 -13.67 3.68
CA VAL A 190 -1.64 -12.57 4.57
C VAL A 190 -2.89 -11.89 5.14
N MET A 191 -3.89 -11.58 4.29
CA MET A 191 -5.15 -10.99 4.75
C MET A 191 -5.85 -11.91 5.77
N ARG A 192 -5.99 -13.22 5.48
CA ARG A 192 -6.60 -14.20 6.39
C ARG A 192 -5.85 -14.24 7.72
N PHE A 193 -4.52 -14.30 7.68
CA PHE A 193 -3.70 -14.38 8.90
C PHE A 193 -4.00 -13.23 9.88
N TRP A 194 -4.17 -12.00 9.39
CA TRP A 194 -4.44 -10.85 10.25
C TRP A 194 -5.91 -10.73 10.63
N LEU A 195 -6.84 -11.05 9.73
CA LEU A 195 -8.27 -11.08 10.05
C LEU A 195 -8.60 -12.14 11.11
N ASP A 196 -7.97 -13.32 11.04
CA ASP A 196 -8.13 -14.38 12.04
C ASP A 196 -7.56 -13.98 13.42
N ARG A 197 -6.64 -13.02 13.46
CA ARG A 197 -6.12 -12.40 14.70
C ARG A 197 -6.97 -11.25 15.23
N GLY A 198 -8.10 -10.95 14.58
CA GLY A 198 -9.04 -9.94 15.03
C GLY A 198 -8.82 -8.54 14.46
N VAL A 199 -7.97 -8.38 13.43
CA VAL A 199 -7.89 -7.12 12.68
C VAL A 199 -9.22 -6.87 11.98
N ASP A 200 -9.75 -5.63 12.07
CA ASP A 200 -11.05 -5.25 11.52
C ASP A 200 -10.95 -4.74 10.07
N GLY A 201 -9.76 -4.66 9.50
CA GLY A 201 -9.59 -4.24 8.11
C GLY A 201 -8.19 -3.78 7.76
N PHE A 202 -8.07 -3.29 6.53
CA PHE A 202 -6.77 -2.89 5.98
C PHE A 202 -6.82 -1.50 5.34
N ARG A 203 -5.72 -0.77 5.52
CA ARG A 203 -5.36 0.32 4.62
C ARG A 203 -4.39 -0.24 3.58
N GLU A 204 -4.82 -0.30 2.35
CA GLU A 204 -4.04 -0.85 1.24
C GLU A 204 -3.13 0.24 0.66
N ASP A 205 -1.83 0.09 0.89
CA ASP A 205 -0.79 1.02 0.47
C ASP A 205 -0.69 1.10 -1.05
N VAL A 206 -0.69 2.32 -1.58
CA VAL A 206 -0.59 2.64 -3.03
C VAL A 206 -1.33 1.65 -3.94
N ILE A 207 -2.50 1.20 -3.52
CA ILE A 207 -3.24 0.09 -4.13
C ILE A 207 -3.51 0.29 -5.63
N THR A 208 -3.54 1.53 -6.08
CA THR A 208 -3.75 1.83 -7.50
C THR A 208 -2.55 1.47 -8.39
N PHE A 209 -1.40 1.17 -7.81
CA PHE A 209 -0.16 0.87 -8.56
C PHE A 209 0.08 -0.63 -8.79
N VAL A 210 -0.63 -1.50 -8.10
CA VAL A 210 -0.37 -2.96 -8.11
C VAL A 210 -0.60 -3.65 -9.47
N SER A 211 -1.31 -3.01 -10.40
CA SER A 211 -1.56 -3.57 -11.73
C SER A 211 -0.70 -2.90 -12.81
N LYS A 212 0.30 -3.60 -13.32
CA LYS A 212 1.14 -3.11 -14.42
C LYS A 212 0.53 -3.50 -15.78
N PRO A 213 0.71 -2.69 -16.84
CA PRO A 213 0.28 -3.07 -18.19
C PRO A 213 1.10 -4.24 -18.73
N GLN A 214 0.45 -5.13 -19.47
CA GLN A 214 1.13 -6.27 -20.08
C GLN A 214 2.26 -5.80 -21.02
N GLY A 215 3.41 -6.49 -20.96
CA GLY A 215 4.57 -6.17 -21.79
C GLY A 215 5.35 -4.94 -21.30
N LEU A 216 4.91 -4.24 -20.26
CA LEU A 216 5.60 -3.11 -19.65
C LEU A 216 6.12 -2.08 -20.68
N PRO A 217 5.24 -1.49 -21.53
CA PRO A 217 5.66 -0.63 -22.63
C PRO A 217 6.33 0.65 -22.14
N SER A 218 7.27 1.20 -22.95
CA SER A 218 7.82 2.53 -22.68
C SER A 218 6.74 3.61 -22.68
N ASP A 219 6.86 4.56 -21.77
CA ASP A 219 5.97 5.71 -21.69
C ASP A 219 6.50 6.88 -22.53
N VAL A 220 6.00 6.99 -23.77
CA VAL A 220 6.41 8.05 -24.71
C VAL A 220 5.77 9.41 -24.44
N LEU A 221 4.73 9.47 -23.58
CA LEU A 221 4.01 10.70 -23.24
C LEU A 221 4.27 11.14 -21.77
N GLY A 222 4.96 10.33 -20.97
CA GLY A 222 5.29 10.61 -19.59
C GLY A 222 6.31 11.75 -19.46
N LEU A 223 6.11 12.58 -18.44
CA LEU A 223 7.09 13.61 -18.10
C LEU A 223 8.31 12.99 -17.42
N PRO A 224 9.53 13.49 -17.66
CA PRO A 224 10.72 13.05 -16.92
C PRO A 224 10.48 13.12 -15.40
N GLY A 225 10.91 12.07 -14.69
CA GLY A 225 10.67 11.91 -13.25
C GLY A 225 9.33 11.27 -12.87
N SER A 226 8.45 10.97 -13.85
CA SER A 226 7.19 10.28 -13.62
C SER A 226 6.76 9.39 -14.79
N ARG A 227 7.70 9.05 -15.67
CA ARG A 227 7.43 8.14 -16.79
C ARG A 227 7.01 6.76 -16.29
N GLY A 228 5.99 6.20 -16.90
CA GLY A 228 5.37 4.93 -16.48
C GLY A 228 4.14 5.13 -15.59
N LEU A 229 4.14 6.13 -14.70
CA LEU A 229 3.09 6.35 -13.71
C LEU A 229 1.67 6.31 -14.31
N ARG A 230 1.42 7.00 -15.42
CA ARG A 230 0.12 7.01 -16.08
C ARG A 230 -0.30 5.65 -16.66
N LEU A 231 0.62 4.70 -16.80
CA LEU A 231 0.38 3.37 -17.34
C LEU A 231 0.02 2.36 -16.25
N TYR A 232 0.60 2.49 -15.07
CA TYR A 232 0.35 1.58 -13.94
C TYR A 232 -0.59 2.17 -12.87
N ASN A 233 -0.76 3.50 -12.79
CA ASN A 233 -1.76 4.07 -11.87
C ASN A 233 -3.18 3.74 -12.35
N CYS A 234 -3.88 2.88 -11.64
CA CYS A 234 -5.10 2.20 -12.05
C CYS A 234 -4.90 1.35 -13.32
N GLY A 235 -3.87 0.53 -13.32
CA GLY A 235 -3.57 -0.38 -14.42
C GLY A 235 -4.72 -1.34 -14.76
N PRO A 236 -4.64 -2.01 -15.91
CA PRO A 236 -5.81 -2.62 -16.58
C PRO A 236 -6.50 -3.74 -15.78
N ARG A 237 -5.80 -4.40 -14.86
CA ARG A 237 -6.34 -5.54 -14.08
C ARG A 237 -6.61 -5.20 -12.62
N LEU A 238 -6.38 -3.96 -12.17
CA LEU A 238 -6.57 -3.54 -10.78
C LEU A 238 -7.92 -4.01 -10.23
N ARG A 239 -9.03 -3.66 -10.93
CA ARG A 239 -10.36 -4.05 -10.47
C ARG A 239 -10.52 -5.56 -10.31
N SER A 240 -9.96 -6.37 -11.21
CA SER A 240 -10.09 -7.83 -11.13
C SER A 240 -9.37 -8.42 -9.94
N TYR A 241 -8.19 -7.87 -9.55
CA TYR A 241 -7.46 -8.30 -8.36
C TYR A 241 -8.22 -7.95 -7.09
N LEU A 242 -8.66 -6.70 -6.96
CA LEU A 242 -9.43 -6.27 -5.81
C LEU A 242 -10.73 -7.05 -5.64
N MET A 243 -11.43 -7.35 -6.75
CA MET A 243 -12.63 -8.19 -6.70
C MET A 243 -12.33 -9.65 -6.35
N GLN A 244 -11.14 -10.16 -6.70
CA GLN A 244 -10.70 -11.48 -6.26
C GLN A 244 -10.49 -11.49 -4.74
N PHE A 245 -9.71 -10.55 -4.19
CA PHE A 245 -9.48 -10.43 -2.73
C PHE A 245 -10.79 -10.27 -1.96
N ARG A 246 -11.72 -9.47 -2.52
CA ARG A 246 -13.05 -9.29 -1.96
C ARG A 246 -13.80 -10.61 -1.84
N ARG A 247 -13.97 -11.31 -2.95
CA ARG A 247 -14.74 -12.56 -3.04
C ARG A 247 -14.09 -13.69 -2.21
N ASP A 248 -12.77 -13.82 -2.29
CA ASP A 248 -12.05 -14.99 -1.78
C ASP A 248 -11.65 -14.86 -0.30
N VAL A 249 -11.65 -13.60 0.24
CA VAL A 249 -11.30 -13.34 1.65
C VAL A 249 -12.27 -12.38 2.32
N LEU A 250 -12.37 -11.14 1.82
CA LEU A 250 -12.95 -10.03 2.59
C LEU A 250 -14.46 -10.15 2.81
N ASP A 251 -15.21 -10.71 1.84
CA ASP A 251 -16.68 -10.85 1.97
C ASP A 251 -17.11 -11.89 3.01
N SER A 252 -16.20 -12.76 3.46
CA SER A 252 -16.46 -13.70 4.56
C SER A 252 -16.25 -13.08 5.95
N HIS A 253 -15.70 -11.87 6.04
CA HIS A 253 -15.40 -11.14 7.27
C HIS A 253 -16.17 -9.82 7.33
N ASP A 254 -16.56 -9.39 8.54
CA ASP A 254 -17.10 -8.03 8.75
C ASP A 254 -15.95 -7.02 8.89
N CYS A 255 -15.21 -6.84 7.81
CA CYS A 255 -14.03 -5.99 7.74
C CYS A 255 -14.21 -4.87 6.71
N MET A 256 -13.36 -3.85 6.77
CA MET A 256 -13.29 -2.79 5.79
C MET A 256 -11.92 -2.72 5.10
N VAL A 257 -11.90 -2.19 3.89
CA VAL A 257 -10.65 -1.84 3.21
C VAL A 257 -10.71 -0.40 2.71
N VAL A 258 -9.63 0.33 2.99
CA VAL A 258 -9.42 1.67 2.45
C VAL A 258 -8.17 1.68 1.58
N GLY A 259 -8.34 2.03 0.31
CA GLY A 259 -7.24 2.06 -0.64
C GLY A 259 -6.57 3.43 -0.71
N GLU A 260 -5.26 3.47 -0.57
CA GLU A 260 -4.51 4.67 -0.89
C GLU A 260 -4.45 4.86 -2.40
N ALA A 261 -4.95 6.01 -2.88
CA ALA A 261 -5.16 6.29 -4.29
C ALA A 261 -4.53 7.63 -4.72
N PRO A 262 -3.18 7.72 -4.75
CA PRO A 262 -2.51 8.95 -5.13
C PRO A 262 -2.81 9.29 -6.61
N MET A 263 -3.00 10.59 -6.88
CA MET A 263 -3.22 11.15 -8.23
C MET A 263 -4.40 10.53 -9.00
N LEU A 264 -5.41 10.02 -8.28
CA LEU A 264 -6.52 9.31 -8.91
C LEU A 264 -7.63 10.22 -9.42
N GLY A 265 -7.97 11.26 -8.68
CA GLY A 265 -9.13 12.13 -8.92
C GLY A 265 -10.48 11.46 -8.60
N ALA A 266 -11.44 12.24 -8.13
CA ALA A 266 -12.70 11.77 -7.57
C ALA A 266 -13.52 10.82 -8.48
N ARG A 267 -13.57 11.08 -9.79
CA ARG A 267 -14.32 10.22 -10.74
C ARG A 267 -13.76 8.81 -10.88
N LYS A 268 -12.44 8.66 -10.84
CA LYS A 268 -11.81 7.33 -10.90
C LYS A 268 -11.95 6.61 -9.56
N ALA A 269 -11.82 7.37 -8.45
CA ALA A 269 -12.06 6.86 -7.11
C ALA A 269 -13.45 6.24 -6.98
N LEU A 270 -14.48 6.94 -7.47
CA LEU A 270 -15.85 6.44 -7.53
C LEU A 270 -15.95 5.08 -8.25
N ALA A 271 -15.14 4.84 -9.29
CA ALA A 271 -15.14 3.54 -9.97
C ALA A 271 -14.61 2.38 -9.11
N LEU A 272 -13.84 2.70 -8.06
CA LEU A 272 -13.32 1.72 -7.10
C LEU A 272 -14.21 1.52 -5.88
N THR A 273 -15.02 2.54 -5.50
CA THR A 273 -15.85 2.49 -4.29
C THR A 273 -17.34 2.33 -4.57
N ALA A 274 -17.82 2.73 -5.76
CA ALA A 274 -19.22 2.59 -6.11
C ALA A 274 -19.59 1.13 -6.36
N ALA A 275 -20.70 0.71 -5.75
CA ALA A 275 -21.26 -0.60 -6.01
C ALA A 275 -21.79 -0.69 -7.46
N ARG A 276 -21.24 -1.58 -8.25
CA ARG A 276 -21.76 -1.96 -9.55
C ARG A 276 -22.32 -3.38 -9.46
N ARG A 277 -23.61 -3.54 -9.70
CA ARG A 277 -24.31 -4.83 -9.54
C ARG A 277 -24.21 -5.42 -8.12
N GLY A 278 -24.11 -4.55 -7.11
CA GLY A 278 -23.95 -4.97 -5.71
C GLY A 278 -22.53 -5.25 -5.27
N GLU A 279 -21.53 -5.13 -6.17
CA GLU A 279 -20.11 -5.41 -5.88
C GLU A 279 -19.28 -4.13 -5.96
N ARG A 280 -18.46 -3.88 -4.95
CA ARG A 280 -17.48 -2.77 -4.91
C ARG A 280 -16.08 -3.30 -4.59
N PRO A 281 -15.02 -2.84 -5.29
CA PRO A 281 -13.65 -3.27 -5.02
C PRO A 281 -13.15 -2.85 -3.64
N LEU A 282 -13.34 -1.58 -3.28
CA LEU A 282 -12.90 -0.96 -2.03
C LEU A 282 -14.11 -0.36 -1.29
N ASP A 283 -14.03 -0.26 0.02
CA ASP A 283 -15.04 0.42 0.83
C ASP A 283 -14.81 1.94 0.83
N LEU A 284 -13.56 2.35 0.95
CA LEU A 284 -13.11 3.74 0.98
C LEU A 284 -11.86 3.93 0.13
N VAL A 285 -11.53 5.18 -0.20
CA VAL A 285 -10.24 5.58 -0.76
C VAL A 285 -9.71 6.82 -0.08
N ILE A 286 -8.38 6.91 0.04
CA ILE A 286 -7.66 8.12 0.45
C ILE A 286 -7.21 8.85 -0.80
N GLY A 287 -7.77 10.04 -1.06
CA GLY A 287 -7.42 10.89 -2.19
C GLY A 287 -6.46 12.02 -1.80
N PHE A 288 -5.61 12.44 -2.74
CA PHE A 288 -4.54 13.42 -2.50
C PHE A 288 -4.72 14.75 -3.27
N ASP A 289 -5.84 14.93 -3.96
CA ASP A 289 -6.05 16.13 -4.81
C ASP A 289 -5.94 17.44 -4.03
N HIS A 290 -6.28 17.45 -2.74
CA HIS A 290 -6.17 18.60 -1.86
C HIS A 290 -4.72 19.03 -1.62
N MET A 291 -3.75 18.12 -1.66
CA MET A 291 -2.33 18.40 -1.50
C MET A 291 -1.75 19.21 -2.67
N GLN A 292 -2.45 19.28 -3.80
CA GLN A 292 -2.05 20.12 -4.94
C GLN A 292 -2.40 21.61 -4.76
N ALA A 293 -2.92 22.00 -3.60
CA ALA A 293 -3.27 23.39 -3.34
C ALA A 293 -2.06 24.35 -3.29
N ASP A 294 -0.88 23.83 -2.98
CA ASP A 294 0.37 24.55 -2.82
C ASP A 294 1.55 23.99 -3.65
N CYS A 295 1.24 23.08 -4.59
CA CYS A 295 2.25 22.56 -5.49
C CYS A 295 1.75 22.46 -6.93
N MET A 296 2.65 22.09 -7.84
CA MET A 296 2.35 21.80 -9.24
C MET A 296 2.78 20.37 -9.56
N TYR A 297 1.80 19.47 -9.70
CA TYR A 297 1.94 18.05 -10.00
C TYR A 297 2.54 17.20 -8.87
N THR A 298 3.58 17.68 -8.18
CA THR A 298 4.25 17.00 -7.07
C THR A 298 4.65 18.00 -5.99
N GLU A 299 4.86 17.55 -4.77
CA GLU A 299 5.36 18.33 -3.63
C GLU A 299 6.74 18.95 -3.89
N TYR A 300 7.52 18.37 -4.80
CA TYR A 300 8.84 18.90 -5.19
C TYR A 300 8.78 20.14 -6.08
N LEU A 301 7.58 20.54 -6.54
CA LEU A 301 7.37 21.78 -7.29
C LEU A 301 6.44 22.74 -6.52
N PRO A 302 6.93 23.34 -5.42
CA PRO A 302 6.10 24.16 -4.55
C PRO A 302 5.59 25.41 -5.25
N ARG A 303 4.38 25.84 -4.90
CA ARG A 303 3.74 27.10 -5.31
C ARG A 303 3.08 27.76 -4.11
N PRO A 304 2.76 29.06 -4.18
CA PRO A 304 1.96 29.70 -3.16
C PRO A 304 0.64 28.95 -2.95
N PHE A 305 0.28 28.72 -1.68
CA PHE A 305 -0.98 28.06 -1.30
C PHE A 305 -2.20 28.75 -1.93
N SER A 306 -3.12 27.96 -2.45
CA SER A 306 -4.34 28.42 -3.08
C SER A 306 -5.59 27.84 -2.41
N LEU A 307 -6.25 28.62 -1.55
CA LEU A 307 -7.52 28.24 -0.93
C LEU A 307 -8.59 27.90 -1.98
N ARG A 308 -8.56 28.54 -3.15
CA ARG A 308 -9.49 28.21 -4.26
C ARG A 308 -9.28 26.79 -4.77
N LYS A 309 -8.01 26.36 -4.95
CA LYS A 309 -7.68 25.00 -5.37
C LYS A 309 -8.11 23.99 -4.32
N LEU A 310 -7.80 24.23 -3.03
CA LEU A 310 -8.21 23.39 -1.92
C LEU A 310 -9.73 23.19 -1.89
N LYS A 311 -10.50 24.28 -1.88
CA LYS A 311 -11.96 24.21 -1.90
C LYS A 311 -12.51 23.47 -3.11
N ARG A 312 -11.90 23.66 -4.29
CA ARG A 312 -12.29 22.94 -5.51
C ARG A 312 -12.04 21.46 -5.37
N ALA A 313 -10.90 21.04 -4.83
CA ALA A 313 -10.61 19.63 -4.61
C ALA A 313 -11.66 18.99 -3.71
N TYR A 314 -11.93 19.55 -2.55
CA TYR A 314 -12.97 19.02 -1.64
C TYR A 314 -14.35 19.00 -2.29
N ALA A 315 -14.78 20.07 -2.96
CA ALA A 315 -16.08 20.10 -3.63
C ALA A 315 -16.20 19.00 -4.69
N GLN A 316 -15.17 18.80 -5.52
CA GLN A 316 -15.17 17.74 -6.53
C GLN A 316 -15.30 16.34 -5.94
N TRP A 317 -14.68 16.08 -4.78
CA TRP A 317 -14.80 14.81 -4.09
C TRP A 317 -16.19 14.64 -3.47
N GLN A 318 -16.71 15.65 -2.80
CA GLN A 318 -18.06 15.62 -2.23
C GLN A 318 -19.14 15.44 -3.30
N ASP A 319 -19.06 16.20 -4.40
CA ASP A 319 -20.02 16.08 -5.50
C ASP A 319 -19.99 14.68 -6.14
N ALA A 320 -18.78 14.09 -6.31
CA ALA A 320 -18.64 12.79 -6.93
C ALA A 320 -19.09 11.63 -6.02
N LEU A 321 -18.87 11.73 -4.72
CA LEU A 321 -19.16 10.67 -3.76
C LEU A 321 -20.55 10.83 -3.12
N GLY A 322 -21.03 12.07 -2.98
CA GLY A 322 -22.31 12.38 -2.33
C GLY A 322 -23.56 11.82 -3.03
N GLU A 323 -23.47 11.56 -4.35
CA GLU A 323 -24.56 10.95 -5.13
C GLU A 323 -24.61 9.42 -5.06
N SER A 324 -23.56 8.78 -4.52
CA SER A 324 -23.38 7.32 -4.55
C SER A 324 -23.16 6.68 -3.17
N GLY A 325 -23.19 7.48 -2.14
CA GLY A 325 -22.83 7.27 -0.74
C GLY A 325 -23.30 6.24 0.12
#